data_d2b430b4818080132a168ef2ac22644c
#
_entry.id   d2b430b4818080132a168ef2ac22644c
#
_cell.length_a   1.000
_cell.length_b   1.000
_cell.length_c   1.000
_cell.angle_alpha   90.00
_cell.angle_beta   90.00
_cell.angle_gamma   90.00
#
_symmetry.space_group_name_H-M   'P 1'
#
loop_
_entity.id
_entity.type
_entity.pdbx_description
1 polymer ?
#
loop_
_entity_poly.entity_id
_entity_poly.type
_entity_poly.pdbx_seq_one_letter_code
_entity_poly.pdbx_strand_id
1 'polypeptide(L)'
;NVTQYGAVLVSVAAMSVLMLVLVSLKRLGLPELMDYNRARVYYAYLLTILMSVIVDIPCVLLGGVFRKRWIANLLSLAAGVAVIALGFGYNLVRQPFTTSRLETNGAITCLTNIIHDNKDNTWTIVSANDELRMLYGHGYHYEPITFVHLRESKHDNRRITINTEYVYFYVEKRPLDYLHPYAGSGQMVSEEGAARSTPAGSGITVYYGENRWVIMSKMYYWAQKFMKLYPDEMTVYYEDDEFVCYRLKQNPYSLYNLAID
;
A
#
# COMPACT_ATOMS: atom_id res chain seq x y z
N ASN A 1 8.23 28.18 34.23
CA ASN A 1 8.48 26.87 33.56
C ASN A 1 7.41 25.82 33.92
N VAL A 2 6.97 25.70 35.18
CA VAL A 2 5.91 24.74 35.58
C VAL A 2 4.60 24.99 34.83
N THR A 3 4.24 26.24 34.61
CA THR A 3 3.05 26.62 33.81
C THR A 3 3.15 26.24 32.34
N GLN A 4 4.34 26.25 31.77
CA GLN A 4 4.57 25.85 30.37
C GLN A 4 4.40 24.33 30.19
N TYR A 5 4.97 23.51 31.07
CA TYR A 5 4.75 22.04 31.04
C TYR A 5 3.29 21.70 31.28
N GLY A 6 2.62 22.41 32.23
CA GLY A 6 1.19 22.25 32.44
C GLY A 6 0.36 22.53 31.19
N ALA A 7 0.64 23.60 30.46
CA ALA A 7 -0.04 23.95 29.23
C ALA A 7 0.17 22.90 28.14
N VAL A 8 1.40 22.40 27.97
CA VAL A 8 1.71 21.32 27.01
C VAL A 8 0.95 20.05 27.35
N LEU A 9 0.95 19.62 28.61
CA LEU A 9 0.25 18.40 29.05
C LEU A 9 -1.25 18.52 28.86
N VAL A 10 -1.85 19.68 29.18
CA VAL A 10 -3.29 19.93 28.94
C VAL A 10 -3.61 19.91 27.46
N SER A 11 -2.76 20.52 26.61
CA SER A 11 -2.96 20.51 25.16
C SER A 11 -2.89 19.08 24.58
N VAL A 12 -1.91 18.30 25.01
CA VAL A 12 -1.77 16.89 24.57
C VAL A 12 -2.96 16.04 25.04
N ALA A 13 -3.41 16.23 26.28
CA ALA A 13 -4.59 15.55 26.82
C ALA A 13 -5.86 15.91 26.01
N ALA A 14 -6.08 17.20 25.74
CA ALA A 14 -7.22 17.66 24.95
C ALA A 14 -7.21 17.09 23.54
N MET A 15 -6.04 17.08 22.85
CA MET A 15 -5.89 16.47 21.54
C MET A 15 -6.12 14.95 21.57
N SER A 16 -5.65 14.27 22.61
CA SER A 16 -5.88 12.82 22.77
C SER A 16 -7.37 12.49 22.94
N VAL A 17 -8.08 13.27 23.75
CA VAL A 17 -9.54 13.13 23.91
C VAL A 17 -10.26 13.39 22.59
N LEU A 18 -9.90 14.46 21.88
CA LEU A 18 -10.48 14.76 20.57
C LEU A 18 -10.28 13.59 19.59
N MET A 19 -9.09 13.03 19.50
CA MET A 19 -8.81 11.87 18.65
C MET A 19 -9.66 10.65 19.03
N LEU A 20 -9.78 10.36 20.34
CA LEU A 20 -10.63 9.27 20.81
C LEU A 20 -12.10 9.48 20.42
N VAL A 21 -12.60 10.69 20.54
CA VAL A 21 -13.97 11.03 20.10
C VAL A 21 -14.12 10.78 18.61
N LEU A 22 -13.23 11.29 17.76
CA LEU A 22 -13.30 11.16 16.30
C LEU A 22 -13.29 9.69 15.83
N VAL A 23 -12.49 8.85 16.45
CA VAL A 23 -12.43 7.40 16.15
C VAL A 23 -13.69 6.67 16.65
N SER A 24 -14.27 7.15 17.75
CA SER A 24 -15.43 6.51 18.39
C SER A 24 -16.77 6.87 17.74
N LEU A 25 -16.81 7.84 16.84
CA LEU A 25 -18.07 8.31 16.21
C LEU A 25 -18.83 7.19 15.51
N LYS A 26 -18.13 6.30 14.83
CA LYS A 26 -18.73 5.11 14.18
C LYS A 26 -19.50 4.22 15.16
N ARG A 27 -18.98 4.06 16.39
CA ARG A 27 -19.66 3.29 17.44
C ARG A 27 -20.94 3.96 17.95
N LEU A 28 -21.04 5.27 17.75
CA LEU A 28 -22.22 6.08 18.10
C LEU A 28 -23.21 6.22 16.94
N GLY A 29 -23.01 5.49 15.83
CA GLY A 29 -23.86 5.55 14.64
C GLY A 29 -23.65 6.79 13.78
N LEU A 30 -22.60 7.56 14.02
CA LEU A 30 -22.24 8.74 13.24
C LEU A 30 -21.23 8.38 12.12
N PRO A 31 -21.10 9.22 11.09
CA PRO A 31 -20.12 9.00 10.04
C PRO A 31 -18.69 8.88 10.60
N GLU A 32 -17.92 7.96 10.05
CA GLU A 32 -16.51 7.79 10.40
C GLU A 32 -15.70 8.97 9.87
N LEU A 33 -15.25 9.86 10.76
CA LEU A 33 -14.43 11.02 10.39
C LEU A 33 -12.93 10.70 10.39
N MET A 34 -12.52 9.68 11.16
CA MET A 34 -11.14 9.25 11.26
C MET A 34 -11.04 7.75 11.44
N ASP A 35 -10.32 7.08 10.53
CA ASP A 35 -9.98 5.67 10.66
C ASP A 35 -8.98 5.43 11.80
N TYR A 36 -9.10 4.28 12.45
CA TYR A 36 -8.23 3.88 13.57
C TYR A 36 -6.75 3.89 13.21
N ASN A 37 -6.37 3.44 12.01
CA ASN A 37 -4.99 3.40 11.57
C ASN A 37 -4.40 4.80 11.41
N ARG A 38 -5.17 5.74 10.88
CA ARG A 38 -4.77 7.15 10.80
C ARG A 38 -4.64 7.78 12.19
N ALA A 39 -5.58 7.52 13.07
CA ALA A 39 -5.50 8.00 14.45
C ALA A 39 -4.22 7.51 15.15
N ARG A 40 -3.82 6.25 14.94
CA ARG A 40 -2.59 5.68 15.49
C ARG A 40 -1.34 6.46 15.08
N VAL A 41 -1.27 6.93 13.85
CA VAL A 41 -0.15 7.77 13.36
C VAL A 41 -0.12 9.10 14.11
N TYR A 42 -1.27 9.76 14.28
CA TYR A 42 -1.33 11.02 15.03
C TYR A 42 -1.00 10.84 16.53
N TYR A 43 -1.42 9.72 17.13
CA TYR A 43 -1.02 9.39 18.50
C TYR A 43 0.50 9.21 18.63
N ALA A 44 1.18 8.67 17.64
CA ALA A 44 2.64 8.56 17.67
C ALA A 44 3.30 9.94 17.77
N TYR A 45 2.81 10.95 17.06
CA TYR A 45 3.30 12.34 17.17
C TYR A 45 3.02 12.95 18.56
N LEU A 46 1.83 12.73 19.13
CA LEU A 46 1.52 13.21 20.48
C LEU A 46 2.38 12.53 21.55
N LEU A 47 2.68 11.24 21.38
CA LEU A 47 3.59 10.49 22.25
C LEU A 47 5.01 11.05 22.22
N THR A 48 5.53 11.51 21.10
CA THR A 48 6.87 12.09 21.00
C THR A 48 6.97 13.39 21.83
N ILE A 49 5.90 14.21 21.84
CA ILE A 49 5.84 15.43 22.67
C ILE A 49 5.83 15.05 24.16
N LEU A 50 5.02 14.07 24.56
CA LEU A 50 4.98 13.57 25.94
C LEU A 50 6.35 13.01 26.38
N MET A 51 6.99 12.20 25.52
CA MET A 51 8.30 11.64 25.82
C MET A 51 9.38 12.72 25.98
N SER A 52 9.34 13.79 25.17
CA SER A 52 10.28 14.91 25.34
C SER A 52 10.11 15.59 26.70
N VAL A 53 8.87 15.78 27.17
CA VAL A 53 8.61 16.34 28.52
C VAL A 53 9.08 15.39 29.62
N ILE A 54 8.82 14.08 29.49
CA ILE A 54 9.25 13.05 30.46
C ILE A 54 10.80 13.02 30.60
N VAL A 55 11.51 13.19 29.48
CA VAL A 55 12.97 13.21 29.45
C VAL A 55 13.51 14.54 30.02
N ASP A 56 12.87 15.66 29.71
CA ASP A 56 13.34 16.99 30.12
C ASP A 56 13.19 17.25 31.65
N ILE A 57 12.12 16.78 32.28
CA ILE A 57 11.86 16.97 33.69
C ILE A 57 13.02 16.47 34.59
N PRO A 58 13.49 15.21 34.47
CA PRO A 58 14.65 14.75 35.25
C PRO A 58 15.92 15.55 34.97
N CYS A 59 16.15 15.96 33.71
CA CYS A 59 17.32 16.75 33.36
C CYS A 59 17.31 18.13 34.02
N VAL A 60 16.15 18.78 34.08
CA VAL A 60 15.97 20.07 34.77
C VAL A 60 16.15 19.91 36.27
N LEU A 61 15.61 18.84 36.86
CA LEU A 61 15.78 18.56 38.31
C LEU A 61 17.26 18.32 38.66
N LEU A 62 17.98 17.51 37.88
CA LEU A 62 19.41 17.27 38.06
C LEU A 62 20.23 18.56 37.90
N GLY A 63 19.91 19.40 36.90
CA GLY A 63 20.53 20.72 36.75
C GLY A 63 20.29 21.64 37.94
N GLY A 64 19.12 21.53 38.60
CA GLY A 64 18.82 22.26 39.84
C GLY A 64 19.70 21.84 41.00
N VAL A 65 20.03 20.56 41.14
CA VAL A 65 20.95 20.03 42.14
C VAL A 65 22.34 20.66 41.98
N PHE A 66 22.83 20.82 40.77
CA PHE A 66 24.12 21.43 40.47
C PHE A 66 24.10 22.98 40.53
N ARG A 67 22.94 23.60 40.79
CA ARG A 67 22.75 25.07 40.84
C ARG A 67 23.23 25.84 39.61
N LYS A 68 23.40 25.17 38.46
CA LYS A 68 23.89 25.75 37.19
C LYS A 68 22.97 25.39 36.03
N ARG A 69 22.25 26.36 35.50
CA ARG A 69 21.29 26.20 34.41
C ARG A 69 21.91 25.61 33.13
N TRP A 70 23.16 25.93 32.83
CA TRP A 70 23.82 25.40 31.65
C TRP A 70 24.03 23.88 31.69
N ILE A 71 24.20 23.30 32.91
CA ILE A 71 24.29 21.83 33.08
C ILE A 71 22.95 21.17 32.76
N ALA A 72 21.83 21.75 33.19
CA ALA A 72 20.50 21.25 32.85
C ALA A 72 20.28 21.23 31.32
N ASN A 73 20.63 22.34 30.66
CA ASN A 73 20.48 22.43 29.19
C ASN A 73 21.38 21.42 28.44
N LEU A 74 22.60 21.21 28.95
CA LEU A 74 23.53 20.26 28.36
C LEU A 74 23.05 18.80 28.53
N LEU A 75 22.49 18.48 29.69
CA LEU A 75 21.90 17.18 29.99
C LEU A 75 20.67 16.93 29.12
N SER A 76 19.76 17.90 29.00
CA SER A 76 18.60 17.80 28.10
C SER A 76 19.02 17.62 26.65
N LEU A 77 20.01 18.35 26.18
CA LEU A 77 20.56 18.20 24.82
C LEU A 77 21.14 16.79 24.62
N ALA A 78 21.97 16.33 25.55
CA ALA A 78 22.60 15.00 25.49
C ALA A 78 21.54 13.90 25.53
N ALA A 79 20.51 14.01 26.36
CA ALA A 79 19.40 13.08 26.42
C ALA A 79 18.59 13.08 25.12
N GLY A 80 18.32 14.25 24.57
CA GLY A 80 17.66 14.38 23.25
C GLY A 80 18.44 13.71 22.12
N VAL A 81 19.76 13.98 22.06
CA VAL A 81 20.65 13.32 21.07
C VAL A 81 20.67 11.81 21.29
N ALA A 82 20.74 11.33 22.52
CA ALA A 82 20.71 9.90 22.83
C ALA A 82 19.39 9.23 22.37
N VAL A 83 18.23 9.86 22.64
CA VAL A 83 16.92 9.37 22.19
C VAL A 83 16.86 9.30 20.67
N ILE A 84 17.34 10.34 19.97
CA ILE A 84 17.41 10.35 18.51
C ILE A 84 18.34 9.23 18.01
N ALA A 85 19.55 9.11 18.57
CA ALA A 85 20.52 8.10 18.15
C ALA A 85 20.00 6.68 18.38
N LEU A 86 19.35 6.42 19.53
CA LEU A 86 18.70 5.12 19.82
C LEU A 86 17.52 4.87 18.89
N GLY A 87 16.72 5.88 18.61
CA GLY A 87 15.60 5.78 17.66
C GLY A 87 16.09 5.48 16.23
N PHE A 88 17.12 6.18 15.77
CA PHE A 88 17.75 5.89 14.47
C PHE A 88 18.40 4.51 14.46
N GLY A 89 19.17 4.14 15.49
CA GLY A 89 19.80 2.83 15.60
C GLY A 89 18.76 1.70 15.59
N TYR A 90 17.68 1.85 16.34
CA TYR A 90 16.59 0.87 16.37
C TYR A 90 15.88 0.72 15.02
N ASN A 91 15.59 1.84 14.36
CA ASN A 91 14.93 1.83 13.05
C ASN A 91 15.87 1.33 11.92
N LEU A 92 17.16 1.68 11.98
CA LEU A 92 18.15 1.19 11.01
C LEU A 92 18.40 -0.31 11.13
N VAL A 93 18.32 -0.87 12.34
CA VAL A 93 18.56 -2.30 12.58
C VAL A 93 17.30 -3.15 12.32
N ARG A 94 16.10 -2.65 12.67
CA ARG A 94 14.85 -3.41 12.52
C ARG A 94 14.04 -3.10 11.28
N GLN A 95 14.10 -1.89 10.83
CA GLN A 95 13.54 -1.47 9.55
C GLN A 95 14.61 -0.63 8.89
N PRO A 96 15.55 -1.25 8.16
CA PRO A 96 16.30 -0.46 7.23
C PRO A 96 15.27 0.43 6.53
N PHE A 97 15.59 1.70 6.28
CA PHE A 97 14.81 2.55 5.41
C PHE A 97 14.62 1.79 4.09
N THR A 98 13.80 0.81 4.14
CA THR A 98 13.06 0.40 3.00
C THR A 98 12.09 1.55 2.79
N THR A 99 12.52 2.60 2.10
CA THR A 99 11.63 3.10 1.09
C THR A 99 11.03 1.82 0.55
N SER A 100 9.79 1.56 0.88
CA SER A 100 9.08 0.45 0.30
C SER A 100 9.42 0.51 -1.18
N ARG A 101 10.29 -0.35 -1.66
CA ARG A 101 10.47 -0.54 -3.08
C ARG A 101 9.19 -1.21 -3.49
N LEU A 102 8.22 -0.38 -3.77
CA LEU A 102 6.89 -0.80 -4.13
C LEU A 102 6.94 -1.47 -5.50
N GLU A 103 8.03 -1.19 -6.26
CA GLU A 103 8.23 -1.71 -7.60
C GLU A 103 9.68 -2.17 -7.83
N THR A 104 9.83 -3.23 -8.60
CA THR A 104 11.13 -3.70 -9.05
C THR A 104 11.69 -2.81 -10.15
N ASN A 105 12.98 -2.92 -10.41
CA ASN A 105 13.58 -2.24 -11.57
C ASN A 105 12.93 -2.67 -12.88
N GLY A 106 12.56 -3.95 -12.99
CA GLY A 106 11.83 -4.50 -14.14
C GLY A 106 10.45 -3.85 -14.30
N ALA A 107 9.70 -3.72 -13.20
CA ALA A 107 8.39 -3.08 -13.21
C ALA A 107 8.49 -1.60 -13.64
N ILE A 108 9.45 -0.85 -13.09
CA ILE A 108 9.68 0.55 -13.47
C ILE A 108 10.02 0.66 -14.96
N THR A 109 10.89 -0.22 -15.47
CA THR A 109 11.25 -0.25 -16.89
C THR A 109 10.05 -0.57 -17.77
N CYS A 110 9.28 -1.59 -17.42
CA CYS A 110 8.06 -1.97 -18.13
C CYS A 110 7.07 -0.80 -18.21
N LEU A 111 6.82 -0.13 -17.09
CA LEU A 111 5.89 1.00 -17.01
C LEU A 111 6.38 2.22 -17.79
N THR A 112 7.67 2.52 -17.71
CA THR A 112 8.28 3.62 -18.46
C THR A 112 8.13 3.37 -19.96
N ASN A 113 8.35 2.13 -20.41
CA ASN A 113 8.16 1.75 -21.80
C ASN A 113 6.68 1.88 -22.23
N ILE A 114 5.72 1.45 -21.39
CA ILE A 114 4.29 1.60 -21.68
C ILE A 114 3.93 3.08 -21.87
N ILE A 115 4.42 3.96 -20.99
CA ILE A 115 4.18 5.41 -21.10
C ILE A 115 4.81 5.98 -22.37
N HIS A 116 6.02 5.54 -22.72
CA HIS A 116 6.72 6.04 -23.90
C HIS A 116 6.10 5.55 -25.21
N ASP A 117 5.62 4.30 -25.25
CA ASP A 117 5.12 3.66 -26.45
C ASP A 117 3.67 4.05 -26.79
N ASN A 118 2.94 4.62 -25.85
CA ASN A 118 1.53 4.95 -25.99
C ASN A 118 1.25 6.43 -25.82
N LYS A 119 0.20 6.90 -26.49
CA LYS A 119 -0.34 8.24 -26.28
C LYS A 119 -1.09 8.27 -24.94
N ASP A 120 -1.07 9.41 -24.29
CA ASP A 120 -1.81 9.64 -23.06
C ASP A 120 -3.30 9.29 -23.23
N ASN A 121 -3.85 8.63 -22.22
CA ASN A 121 -5.26 8.23 -22.16
C ASN A 121 -5.73 7.24 -23.23
N THR A 122 -4.82 6.59 -23.96
CA THR A 122 -5.20 5.55 -24.95
C THR A 122 -5.02 4.13 -24.41
N TRP A 123 -4.52 3.97 -23.21
CA TRP A 123 -4.18 2.67 -22.62
C TRP A 123 -4.63 2.55 -21.17
N THR A 124 -4.75 1.33 -20.74
CA THR A 124 -5.13 0.94 -19.38
C THR A 124 -4.18 -0.12 -18.85
N ILE A 125 -3.80 -0.05 -17.58
CA ILE A 125 -3.11 -1.13 -16.89
C ILE A 125 -4.00 -1.75 -15.83
N VAL A 126 -3.99 -3.08 -15.73
CA VAL A 126 -4.67 -3.87 -14.71
C VAL A 126 -3.60 -4.45 -13.79
N SER A 127 -3.58 -4.03 -12.53
CA SER A 127 -2.55 -4.39 -11.56
C SER A 127 -3.08 -4.34 -10.13
N ALA A 128 -2.57 -5.22 -9.28
CA ALA A 128 -2.83 -5.21 -7.83
C ALA A 128 -2.00 -4.16 -7.07
N ASN A 129 -1.10 -3.45 -7.75
CA ASN A 129 -0.21 -2.48 -7.14
C ASN A 129 -0.77 -1.08 -7.23
N ASP A 130 -1.00 -0.46 -6.07
CA ASP A 130 -1.50 0.91 -5.95
C ASP A 130 -0.52 1.96 -6.50
N GLU A 131 0.78 1.63 -6.52
CA GLU A 131 1.83 2.52 -7.00
C GLU A 131 1.73 2.79 -8.49
N LEU A 132 1.16 1.87 -9.23
CA LEU A 132 0.87 2.07 -10.65
C LEU A 132 -0.19 3.16 -10.90
N ARG A 133 -0.86 3.63 -9.84
CA ARG A 133 -1.67 4.85 -9.88
C ARG A 133 -0.86 6.12 -10.13
N MET A 134 0.46 6.08 -9.95
CA MET A 134 1.35 7.19 -10.33
C MET A 134 1.36 7.45 -11.85
N LEU A 135 0.79 6.54 -12.63
CA LEU A 135 0.51 6.72 -14.06
C LEU A 135 -0.70 7.65 -14.33
N TYR A 136 -1.28 8.21 -13.27
CA TYR A 136 -2.37 9.16 -13.37
C TYR A 136 -1.99 10.34 -14.26
N GLY A 137 -2.76 10.51 -15.31
CA GLY A 137 -2.48 11.53 -16.36
C GLY A 137 -1.86 10.98 -17.65
N HIS A 138 -1.30 9.76 -17.63
CA HIS A 138 -0.78 9.10 -18.83
C HIS A 138 -1.69 7.98 -19.31
N GLY A 139 -2.23 7.19 -18.39
CA GLY A 139 -3.13 6.09 -18.68
C GLY A 139 -4.15 5.85 -17.56
N TYR A 140 -4.95 4.80 -17.70
CA TYR A 140 -5.93 4.40 -16.71
C TYR A 140 -5.43 3.19 -15.94
N HIS A 141 -5.84 3.06 -14.67
CA HIS A 141 -5.56 1.92 -13.83
C HIS A 141 -6.85 1.27 -13.35
N TYR A 142 -6.89 -0.06 -13.43
CA TYR A 142 -7.93 -0.89 -12.82
C TYR A 142 -7.32 -1.95 -11.93
N GLU A 143 -8.02 -2.28 -10.86
CA GLU A 143 -7.62 -3.38 -9.98
C GLU A 143 -8.10 -4.73 -10.54
N PRO A 144 -7.29 -5.81 -10.43
CA PRO A 144 -7.65 -7.14 -10.92
C PRO A 144 -8.98 -7.66 -10.39
N ILE A 145 -9.34 -7.28 -9.17
CA ILE A 145 -10.62 -7.65 -8.54
C ILE A 145 -11.84 -7.21 -9.36
N THR A 146 -11.69 -6.19 -10.19
CA THR A 146 -12.77 -5.75 -11.10
C THR A 146 -13.12 -6.82 -12.12
N PHE A 147 -12.14 -7.64 -12.52
CA PHE A 147 -12.23 -8.64 -13.57
C PHE A 147 -12.46 -10.05 -13.04
N VAL A 148 -11.94 -10.35 -11.85
CA VAL A 148 -12.00 -11.68 -11.24
C VAL A 148 -13.34 -11.88 -10.52
N HIS A 149 -13.96 -13.03 -10.73
CA HIS A 149 -15.16 -13.43 -9.99
C HIS A 149 -14.84 -13.63 -8.50
N LEU A 150 -15.59 -12.96 -7.64
CA LEU A 150 -15.47 -13.08 -6.21
C LEU A 150 -16.59 -13.93 -5.62
N ARG A 151 -16.30 -14.66 -4.54
CA ARG A 151 -17.25 -15.52 -3.84
C ARG A 151 -18.54 -14.80 -3.42
N GLU A 152 -18.47 -13.51 -3.16
CA GLU A 152 -19.62 -12.68 -2.74
C GLU A 152 -20.37 -12.06 -3.93
N SER A 153 -19.87 -12.23 -5.14
CA SER A 153 -20.46 -11.70 -6.35
C SER A 153 -21.64 -12.57 -6.79
N LYS A 154 -22.85 -12.01 -6.77
CA LYS A 154 -24.09 -12.73 -7.16
C LYS A 154 -24.34 -12.79 -8.68
N HIS A 155 -23.41 -12.35 -9.52
CA HIS A 155 -23.63 -12.18 -10.95
C HIS A 155 -22.74 -13.11 -11.78
N ASP A 156 -23.30 -14.19 -12.26
CA ASP A 156 -22.58 -15.22 -13.05
C ASP A 156 -22.33 -14.84 -14.51
N ASN A 157 -22.83 -13.71 -15.02
CA ASN A 157 -22.70 -13.28 -16.41
C ASN A 157 -22.19 -11.84 -16.53
N ARG A 158 -21.06 -11.55 -15.92
CA ARG A 158 -20.45 -10.24 -16.08
C ARG A 158 -19.80 -10.10 -17.44
N ARG A 159 -20.22 -9.08 -18.18
CA ARG A 159 -19.44 -8.58 -19.30
C ARG A 159 -18.66 -7.37 -18.83
N ILE A 160 -17.35 -7.51 -18.75
CA ILE A 160 -16.45 -6.45 -18.34
C ILE A 160 -15.63 -6.02 -19.55
N THR A 161 -15.69 -4.74 -19.87
CA THR A 161 -14.99 -4.16 -21.03
C THR A 161 -14.20 -2.94 -20.58
N ILE A 162 -13.06 -2.70 -21.21
CA ILE A 162 -12.25 -1.50 -21.05
C ILE A 162 -12.26 -0.76 -22.38
N ASN A 163 -12.55 0.52 -22.36
CA ASN A 163 -12.68 1.33 -23.57
C ASN A 163 -11.36 2.05 -23.94
N THR A 164 -10.27 1.30 -23.99
CA THR A 164 -8.97 1.80 -24.47
C THR A 164 -8.42 0.87 -25.55
N GLU A 165 -7.60 1.40 -26.44
CA GLU A 165 -6.99 0.64 -27.52
C GLU A 165 -6.04 -0.44 -27.02
N TYR A 166 -5.28 -0.13 -25.94
CA TYR A 166 -4.34 -1.04 -25.32
C TYR A 166 -4.72 -1.32 -23.88
N VAL A 167 -4.70 -2.59 -23.49
CA VAL A 167 -4.88 -3.03 -22.11
C VAL A 167 -3.70 -3.88 -21.69
N TYR A 168 -3.05 -3.49 -20.63
CA TYR A 168 -1.91 -4.17 -20.06
C TYR A 168 -2.32 -4.90 -18.78
N PHE A 169 -2.03 -6.20 -18.71
CA PHE A 169 -2.28 -7.03 -17.54
C PHE A 169 -0.95 -7.34 -16.85
N TYR A 170 -0.72 -6.72 -15.71
CA TYR A 170 0.47 -6.93 -14.90
C TYR A 170 0.21 -8.05 -13.89
N VAL A 171 0.91 -9.17 -14.05
CA VAL A 171 0.70 -10.39 -13.27
C VAL A 171 1.99 -10.77 -12.56
N GLU A 172 1.99 -10.73 -11.24
CA GLU A 172 3.12 -11.19 -10.44
C GLU A 172 3.25 -12.71 -10.50
N LYS A 173 4.48 -13.20 -10.63
CA LYS A 173 4.80 -14.64 -10.67
C LYS A 173 5.32 -15.16 -9.34
N ARG A 174 5.91 -14.31 -8.53
CA ARG A 174 6.44 -14.63 -7.20
C ARG A 174 6.20 -13.51 -6.20
N PRO A 175 6.21 -13.80 -4.87
CA PRO A 175 6.18 -12.77 -3.85
C PRO A 175 7.39 -11.87 -4.00
N LEU A 176 7.16 -10.58 -3.99
CA LEU A 176 8.21 -9.59 -3.90
C LEU A 176 8.52 -9.42 -2.41
N ASP A 177 9.71 -9.80 -1.98
CA ASP A 177 10.12 -9.88 -0.57
C ASP A 177 9.98 -8.56 0.21
N TYR A 178 9.92 -7.46 -0.51
CA TYR A 178 9.76 -6.11 0.03
C TYR A 178 8.34 -5.58 -0.04
N LEU A 179 7.45 -6.24 -0.76
CA LEU A 179 6.04 -5.93 -0.78
C LEU A 179 5.38 -6.49 0.46
N HIS A 180 5.46 -5.78 1.53
CA HIS A 180 4.62 -5.97 2.69
C HIS A 180 4.69 -7.36 3.36
N PRO A 181 4.76 -7.40 4.68
CA PRO A 181 4.54 -8.64 5.45
C PRO A 181 3.18 -9.28 5.16
N TYR A 182 2.29 -8.61 4.45
CA TYR A 182 0.95 -9.08 4.07
C TYR A 182 0.88 -9.77 2.69
N ALA A 183 1.90 -9.63 1.84
CA ALA A 183 1.97 -10.41 0.60
C ALA A 183 2.12 -11.92 0.85
N GLY A 184 2.50 -12.28 2.07
CA GLY A 184 2.60 -13.67 2.53
C GLY A 184 3.71 -14.45 1.84
N SER A 185 3.97 -15.63 2.35
CA SER A 185 4.86 -16.64 1.74
C SER A 185 4.14 -17.44 0.63
N GLY A 186 3.15 -16.83 -0.02
CA GLY A 186 2.35 -17.52 -1.03
C GLY A 186 3.12 -17.73 -2.34
N GLN A 187 2.61 -18.58 -3.17
CA GLN A 187 3.09 -18.82 -4.53
C GLN A 187 1.90 -18.97 -5.47
N MET A 188 2.14 -18.84 -6.75
CA MET A 188 1.12 -19.12 -7.74
C MET A 188 0.55 -20.53 -7.55
N VAL A 189 -0.77 -20.66 -7.60
CA VAL A 189 -1.46 -21.95 -7.52
C VAL A 189 -1.54 -22.57 -8.90
N SER A 190 -1.75 -23.88 -8.96
CA SER A 190 -1.95 -24.59 -10.23
C SER A 190 -3.20 -24.10 -10.96
N GLU A 191 -3.30 -24.36 -12.25
CA GLU A 191 -4.49 -23.99 -13.07
C GLU A 191 -5.78 -24.53 -12.48
N GLU A 192 -5.79 -25.81 -12.08
CA GLU A 192 -6.95 -26.42 -11.42
C GLU A 192 -7.25 -25.77 -10.06
N GLY A 193 -6.21 -25.44 -9.29
CA GLY A 193 -6.33 -24.73 -8.02
C GLY A 193 -6.94 -23.35 -8.22
N ALA A 194 -6.45 -22.60 -9.20
CA ALA A 194 -6.98 -21.29 -9.57
C ALA A 194 -8.47 -21.38 -10.01
N ALA A 195 -8.81 -22.36 -10.85
CA ALA A 195 -10.18 -22.53 -11.33
C ALA A 195 -11.18 -22.90 -10.19
N ARG A 196 -10.74 -23.71 -9.22
CA ARG A 196 -11.58 -24.12 -8.08
C ARG A 196 -11.66 -23.09 -6.96
N SER A 197 -10.69 -22.21 -6.89
CA SER A 197 -10.61 -21.19 -5.82
C SER A 197 -11.34 -19.92 -6.21
N THR A 198 -12.11 -19.39 -5.29
CA THR A 198 -12.78 -18.10 -5.43
C THR A 198 -12.24 -17.16 -4.36
N PRO A 199 -11.57 -16.05 -4.73
CA PRO A 199 -11.08 -15.09 -3.77
C PRO A 199 -12.22 -14.56 -2.90
N ALA A 200 -11.94 -14.35 -1.62
CA ALA A 200 -12.88 -13.81 -0.66
C ALA A 200 -12.31 -12.54 -0.04
N GLY A 201 -13.18 -11.63 0.38
CA GLY A 201 -12.80 -10.38 1.01
C GLY A 201 -13.33 -9.17 0.28
N SER A 202 -13.06 -8.00 0.83
CA SER A 202 -13.48 -6.72 0.27
C SER A 202 -12.38 -5.68 0.39
N GLY A 203 -12.33 -4.73 -0.55
CA GLY A 203 -11.32 -3.69 -0.60
C GLY A 203 -9.90 -4.26 -0.66
N ILE A 204 -8.95 -3.58 -0.02
CA ILE A 204 -7.54 -3.94 -0.07
C ILE A 204 -7.22 -5.34 0.51
N THR A 205 -8.07 -5.87 1.39
CA THR A 205 -7.83 -7.17 2.03
C THR A 205 -7.92 -8.34 1.06
N VAL A 206 -8.54 -8.17 -0.08
CA VAL A 206 -8.62 -9.20 -1.13
C VAL A 206 -7.24 -9.54 -1.71
N TYR A 207 -6.29 -8.63 -1.60
CA TYR A 207 -4.92 -8.83 -2.09
C TYR A 207 -3.95 -9.33 -1.03
N TYR A 208 -4.44 -9.80 0.12
CA TYR A 208 -3.59 -10.33 1.18
C TYR A 208 -3.44 -11.85 1.12
N GLY A 209 -2.22 -12.32 1.39
CA GLY A 209 -1.91 -13.72 1.53
C GLY A 209 -2.31 -14.57 0.32
N GLU A 210 -2.99 -15.68 0.58
CA GLU A 210 -3.39 -16.65 -0.45
C GLU A 210 -4.31 -16.06 -1.53
N ASN A 211 -5.19 -15.13 -1.18
CA ASN A 211 -6.10 -14.52 -2.13
C ASN A 211 -5.36 -13.81 -3.28
N ARG A 212 -4.25 -13.11 -2.96
CA ARG A 212 -3.43 -12.46 -3.99
C ARG A 212 -2.94 -13.47 -5.02
N TRP A 213 -2.49 -14.63 -4.56
CA TRP A 213 -1.97 -15.67 -5.44
C TRP A 213 -3.05 -16.35 -6.26
N VAL A 214 -4.23 -16.53 -5.70
CA VAL A 214 -5.40 -16.99 -6.47
C VAL A 214 -5.73 -16.00 -7.58
N ILE A 215 -5.76 -14.69 -7.28
CA ILE A 215 -6.05 -13.65 -8.28
C ILE A 215 -4.96 -13.62 -9.36
N MET A 216 -3.68 -13.59 -8.98
CA MET A 216 -2.57 -13.59 -9.93
C MET A 216 -2.58 -14.84 -10.81
N SER A 217 -2.84 -16.02 -10.23
CA SER A 217 -2.91 -17.26 -10.98
C SER A 217 -4.09 -17.28 -11.95
N LYS A 218 -5.27 -16.80 -11.53
CA LYS A 218 -6.44 -16.68 -12.44
C LYS A 218 -6.12 -15.77 -13.62
N MET A 219 -5.53 -14.59 -13.36
CA MET A 219 -5.12 -13.68 -14.43
C MET A 219 -4.09 -14.30 -15.36
N TYR A 220 -3.11 -15.01 -14.81
CA TYR A 220 -2.07 -15.68 -15.59
C TYR A 220 -2.66 -16.71 -16.55
N TYR A 221 -3.44 -17.66 -16.04
CA TYR A 221 -4.00 -18.73 -16.86
C TYR A 221 -5.07 -18.22 -17.82
N TRP A 222 -5.85 -17.22 -17.41
CA TRP A 222 -6.76 -16.53 -18.32
C TRP A 222 -6.02 -15.89 -19.49
N ALA A 223 -4.93 -15.14 -19.21
CA ALA A 223 -4.12 -14.50 -20.23
C ALA A 223 -3.50 -15.52 -21.19
N GLN A 224 -3.00 -16.65 -20.69
CA GLN A 224 -2.48 -17.74 -21.52
C GLN A 224 -3.56 -18.34 -22.44
N LYS A 225 -4.77 -18.52 -21.94
CA LYS A 225 -5.90 -19.00 -22.75
C LYS A 225 -6.33 -17.95 -23.79
N PHE A 226 -6.39 -16.69 -23.37
CA PHE A 226 -6.79 -15.60 -24.24
C PHE A 226 -5.79 -15.42 -25.39
N MET A 227 -4.48 -15.48 -25.13
CA MET A 227 -3.45 -15.45 -26.19
C MET A 227 -3.59 -16.60 -27.19
N LYS A 228 -3.98 -17.79 -26.74
CA LYS A 228 -4.21 -18.93 -27.67
C LYS A 228 -5.42 -18.71 -28.58
N LEU A 229 -6.44 -18.01 -28.07
CA LEU A 229 -7.66 -17.71 -28.85
C LEU A 229 -7.48 -16.51 -29.78
N TYR A 230 -6.66 -15.53 -29.34
CA TYR A 230 -6.46 -14.24 -30.01
C TYR A 230 -4.97 -13.92 -30.11
N PRO A 231 -4.17 -14.68 -30.86
CA PRO A 231 -2.70 -14.54 -30.89
C PRO A 231 -2.21 -13.24 -31.51
N ASP A 232 -3.01 -12.62 -32.39
CA ASP A 232 -2.66 -11.36 -33.05
C ASP A 232 -2.98 -10.13 -32.16
N GLU A 233 -3.91 -10.29 -31.21
CA GLU A 233 -4.38 -9.21 -30.35
C GLU A 233 -3.69 -9.20 -28.98
N MET A 234 -3.41 -10.37 -28.40
CA MET A 234 -2.79 -10.46 -27.09
C MET A 234 -1.39 -11.08 -27.14
N THR A 235 -0.43 -10.36 -26.61
CA THR A 235 0.99 -10.76 -26.63
C THR A 235 1.65 -10.52 -25.27
N VAL A 236 2.75 -11.22 -24.99
CA VAL A 236 3.63 -10.86 -23.87
C VAL A 236 4.37 -9.59 -24.25
N TYR A 237 4.18 -8.54 -23.45
CA TYR A 237 4.84 -7.24 -23.64
C TYR A 237 6.19 -7.18 -22.91
N TYR A 238 6.21 -7.68 -21.66
CA TYR A 238 7.41 -7.74 -20.83
C TYR A 238 7.33 -8.96 -19.92
N GLU A 239 8.44 -9.63 -19.70
CA GLU A 239 8.53 -10.75 -18.76
C GLU A 239 9.91 -10.82 -18.14
N ASP A 240 9.94 -11.05 -16.81
CA ASP A 240 11.11 -11.39 -16.04
C ASP A 240 10.79 -12.48 -15.00
N ASP A 241 11.70 -12.71 -14.04
CA ASP A 241 11.49 -13.71 -13.00
C ASP A 241 10.38 -13.34 -12.00
N GLU A 242 10.03 -12.06 -11.90
CA GLU A 242 9.15 -11.52 -10.87
C GLU A 242 7.73 -11.37 -11.35
N PHE A 243 7.54 -10.97 -12.61
CA PHE A 243 6.21 -10.74 -13.18
C PHE A 243 6.20 -10.96 -14.70
N VAL A 244 5.01 -10.96 -15.24
CA VAL A 244 4.74 -10.90 -16.67
C VAL A 244 3.71 -9.82 -16.96
N CYS A 245 3.94 -9.01 -17.98
CA CYS A 245 3.02 -8.02 -18.47
C CYS A 245 2.51 -8.44 -19.84
N TYR A 246 1.20 -8.70 -19.95
CA TYR A 246 0.54 -8.99 -21.21
C TYR A 246 -0.04 -7.72 -21.80
N ARG A 247 0.03 -7.55 -23.11
CA ARG A 247 -0.58 -6.47 -23.86
C ARG A 247 -1.70 -7.00 -24.74
N LEU A 248 -2.90 -6.52 -24.52
CA LEU A 248 -4.04 -6.71 -25.42
C LEU A 248 -4.20 -5.45 -26.27
N LYS A 249 -4.21 -5.62 -27.59
CA LYS A 249 -4.62 -4.61 -28.55
C LYS A 249 -6.05 -4.90 -28.98
N GLN A 250 -6.92 -3.90 -28.87
CA GLN A 250 -8.32 -4.06 -29.25
C GLN A 250 -8.83 -2.85 -30.04
N ASN A 251 -9.89 -3.10 -30.81
CA ASN A 251 -10.60 -2.01 -31.45
C ASN A 251 -11.58 -1.37 -30.44
N PRO A 252 -11.54 -0.06 -30.18
CA PRO A 252 -12.46 0.61 -29.26
C PRO A 252 -13.94 0.44 -29.61
N TYR A 253 -14.26 0.06 -30.86
CA TYR A 253 -15.62 -0.21 -31.31
C TYR A 253 -16.04 -1.69 -31.21
N SER A 254 -15.09 -2.58 -30.90
CA SER A 254 -15.33 -4.01 -30.76
C SER A 254 -14.54 -4.56 -29.59
N LEU A 255 -15.08 -4.39 -28.39
CA LEU A 255 -14.41 -4.69 -27.13
C LEU A 255 -14.57 -6.16 -26.73
N TYR A 256 -13.49 -6.75 -26.24
CA TYR A 256 -13.50 -8.08 -25.65
C TYR A 256 -14.15 -8.09 -24.28
N ASN A 257 -14.73 -9.24 -23.92
CA ASN A 257 -15.11 -9.49 -22.53
C ASN A 257 -13.86 -9.92 -21.75
N LEU A 258 -13.50 -9.14 -20.76
CA LEU A 258 -12.30 -9.32 -19.94
C LEU A 258 -12.62 -9.93 -18.55
N ALA A 259 -13.81 -10.50 -18.37
CA ALA A 259 -14.17 -11.21 -17.15
C ALA A 259 -13.28 -12.46 -16.99
N ILE A 260 -12.78 -12.66 -15.78
CA ILE A 260 -11.87 -13.75 -15.40
C ILE A 260 -12.60 -14.65 -14.39
N ASP A 261 -12.89 -15.87 -14.79
CA ASP A 261 -13.57 -16.89 -14.00
C ASP A 261 -12.60 -17.75 -13.17
#